data_8d1ec940fc7391eae25e29113c7ea29d
#
_entry.id   8d1ec940fc7391eae25e29113c7ea29d
#
_cell.length_a   1.000
_cell.length_b   1.000
_cell.length_c   1.000
_cell.angle_alpha   90.00
_cell.angle_beta   90.00
_cell.angle_gamma   90.00
#
_symmetry.space_group_name_H-M   'P 1'
#
loop_
_entity.id
_entity.type
_entity.pdbx_description
1 polymer ?
#
loop_
_entity_poly.entity_id
_entity_poly.type
_entity_poly.pdbx_seq_one_letter_code
_entity_poly.pdbx_strand_id
1 'polypeptide(L)'
;MIIVSVSPEIADLAAATVKRLGHQPVAAVTARRKKPVPGFPSLDAVGQLQETDVIVAEDKESLEPIFRSLNPDIAVSWAFPWRIPAEALRVPTLGAINFHPSMLPRHRGPNPLAWTIRTGDEQYGLSWHRMAADFDSGAILAQRSTPVLVEDTHAEVAPRILGYGLRMLRGVFDRVLAGEAGEPQSAEGVTEAPPFRDDYATVDWSQPARAVHDQVRAWTFVAGTGSAEGPFGELGGRRVKVLRTTLTEPATGGVRVDCGDGPLWVLDTEPAD
;
A
#
# COMPACT_ATOMS: atom_id res chain seq x y z
N MET A 1 7.70 3.33 -21.83
CA MET A 1 6.90 3.20 -20.57
C MET A 1 7.52 4.03 -19.46
N ILE A 2 6.72 4.69 -18.65
CA ILE A 2 7.15 5.33 -17.38
C ILE A 2 6.68 4.48 -16.22
N ILE A 3 7.52 4.37 -15.17
CA ILE A 3 7.14 3.76 -13.89
C ILE A 3 7.02 4.88 -12.85
N VAL A 4 5.90 4.97 -12.17
CA VAL A 4 5.66 5.96 -11.09
C VAL A 4 5.57 5.22 -9.77
N SER A 5 6.46 5.52 -8.83
CA SER A 5 6.50 4.82 -7.55
C SER A 5 6.91 5.71 -6.39
N VAL A 6 6.46 5.35 -5.20
CA VAL A 6 6.85 5.98 -3.95
C VAL A 6 8.31 5.69 -3.58
N SER A 7 8.86 4.58 -4.05
CA SER A 7 10.19 4.08 -3.71
C SER A 7 10.97 3.77 -4.98
N PRO A 8 12.21 4.29 -5.09
CA PRO A 8 13.10 3.95 -6.19
C PRO A 8 13.31 2.44 -6.35
N GLU A 9 13.41 1.68 -5.26
CA GLU A 9 13.66 0.23 -5.30
C GLU A 9 12.46 -0.53 -5.89
N ILE A 10 11.23 -0.12 -5.56
CA ILE A 10 10.02 -0.69 -6.18
C ILE A 10 10.02 -0.36 -7.67
N ALA A 11 10.40 0.87 -8.04
CA ALA A 11 10.50 1.28 -9.43
C ALA A 11 11.54 0.46 -10.19
N ASP A 12 12.70 0.21 -9.60
CA ASP A 12 13.77 -0.58 -10.21
C ASP A 12 13.34 -2.05 -10.42
N LEU A 13 12.73 -2.65 -9.41
CA LEU A 13 12.19 -4.01 -9.49
C LEU A 13 11.07 -4.12 -10.55
N ALA A 14 10.21 -3.11 -10.65
CA ALA A 14 9.21 -3.02 -11.70
C ALA A 14 9.85 -2.87 -13.08
N ALA A 15 10.89 -2.02 -13.22
CA ALA A 15 11.64 -1.83 -14.46
C ALA A 15 12.31 -3.13 -14.91
N ALA A 16 12.99 -3.84 -13.99
CA ALA A 16 13.58 -5.15 -14.27
C ALA A 16 12.53 -6.16 -14.75
N THR A 17 11.35 -6.16 -14.13
CA THR A 17 10.25 -7.05 -14.54
C THR A 17 9.73 -6.69 -15.93
N VAL A 18 9.53 -5.41 -16.20
CA VAL A 18 9.08 -4.88 -17.49
C VAL A 18 10.06 -5.23 -18.61
N LYS A 19 11.38 -5.09 -18.37
CA LYS A 19 12.42 -5.51 -19.31
C LYS A 19 12.36 -7.01 -19.62
N ARG A 20 12.20 -7.86 -18.60
CA ARG A 20 12.05 -9.32 -18.79
C ARG A 20 10.80 -9.69 -19.58
N LEU A 21 9.77 -8.83 -19.57
CA LEU A 21 8.57 -9.00 -20.40
C LEU A 21 8.74 -8.51 -21.83
N GLY A 22 9.92 -7.98 -22.20
CA GLY A 22 10.22 -7.48 -23.54
C GLY A 22 9.84 -6.03 -23.79
N HIS A 23 9.52 -5.27 -22.73
CA HIS A 23 9.18 -3.85 -22.81
C HIS A 23 10.31 -2.97 -22.29
N GLN A 24 10.33 -1.70 -22.71
CA GLN A 24 11.38 -0.76 -22.33
C GLN A 24 10.86 0.29 -21.34
N PRO A 25 11.34 0.30 -20.08
CA PRO A 25 11.16 1.45 -19.21
C PRO A 25 12.01 2.61 -19.72
N VAL A 26 11.44 3.81 -19.80
CA VAL A 26 12.16 5.03 -20.20
C VAL A 26 12.65 5.81 -18.99
N ALA A 27 11.89 5.84 -17.92
CA ALA A 27 12.30 6.40 -16.64
C ALA A 27 11.40 5.89 -15.52
N ALA A 28 11.92 5.95 -14.29
CA ALA A 28 11.14 5.91 -13.07
C ALA A 28 10.90 7.34 -12.56
N VAL A 29 9.68 7.65 -12.16
CA VAL A 29 9.34 8.94 -11.57
C VAL A 29 8.94 8.73 -10.11
N THR A 30 9.62 9.37 -9.19
CA THR A 30 9.30 9.36 -7.77
C THR A 30 8.98 10.77 -7.27
N ALA A 31 8.23 10.84 -6.17
CA ALA A 31 7.87 12.12 -5.54
C ALA A 31 8.96 12.59 -4.57
N ARG A 32 9.31 13.88 -4.59
CA ARG A 32 10.13 14.47 -3.53
C ARG A 32 9.39 14.38 -2.20
N ARG A 33 10.02 13.79 -1.21
CA ARG A 33 9.49 13.70 0.15
C ARG A 33 10.13 14.75 1.05
N LYS A 34 9.33 15.44 1.83
CA LYS A 34 9.80 16.41 2.82
C LYS A 34 10.31 15.76 4.11
N LYS A 35 9.91 14.51 4.37
CA LYS A 35 10.32 13.72 5.55
C LYS A 35 10.55 12.26 5.15
N PRO A 36 11.50 11.57 5.79
CA PRO A 36 11.63 10.12 5.66
C PRO A 36 10.32 9.43 6.06
N VAL A 37 10.01 8.34 5.37
CA VAL A 37 8.86 7.49 5.71
C VAL A 37 9.41 6.16 6.22
N PRO A 38 9.09 5.75 7.46
CA PRO A 38 9.53 4.47 7.99
C PRO A 38 9.16 3.32 7.03
N GLY A 39 10.10 2.40 6.81
CA GLY A 39 9.91 1.26 5.91
C GLY A 39 10.05 1.56 4.42
N PHE A 40 10.32 2.81 4.04
CA PHE A 40 10.63 3.18 2.66
C PHE A 40 12.03 3.82 2.59
N PRO A 41 12.91 3.34 1.70
CA PRO A 41 14.25 3.87 1.55
C PRO A 41 14.27 5.36 1.20
N SER A 42 15.37 6.02 1.52
CA SER A 42 15.57 7.43 1.19
C SER A 42 15.96 7.60 -0.27
N LEU A 43 15.85 8.84 -0.78
CA LEU A 43 16.33 9.17 -2.14
C LEU A 43 17.86 8.98 -2.28
N ASP A 44 18.59 8.85 -1.18
CA ASP A 44 20.03 8.57 -1.21
C ASP A 44 20.35 7.17 -1.77
N ALA A 45 19.38 6.27 -1.77
CA ALA A 45 19.46 4.95 -2.40
C ALA A 45 19.36 5.01 -3.95
N VAL A 46 19.00 6.15 -4.54
CA VAL A 46 18.81 6.29 -5.99
C VAL A 46 20.08 5.94 -6.79
N GLY A 47 21.27 6.23 -6.23
CA GLY A 47 22.54 5.88 -6.88
C GLY A 47 22.82 4.38 -7.02
N GLN A 48 22.00 3.51 -6.44
CA GLN A 48 22.14 2.05 -6.51
C GLN A 48 21.21 1.40 -7.55
N LEU A 49 20.33 2.18 -8.19
CA LEU A 49 19.40 1.67 -9.21
C LEU A 49 20.16 1.35 -10.50
N GLN A 50 19.88 0.20 -11.09
CA GLN A 50 20.60 -0.31 -12.25
C GLN A 50 19.72 -0.42 -13.50
N GLU A 51 18.40 -0.38 -13.32
CA GLU A 51 17.47 -0.78 -14.39
C GLU A 51 16.86 0.40 -15.15
N THR A 52 16.84 1.61 -14.57
CA THR A 52 16.26 2.79 -15.23
C THR A 52 16.72 4.09 -14.59
N ASP A 53 16.70 5.17 -15.35
CA ASP A 53 16.91 6.52 -14.83
C ASP A 53 15.77 6.93 -13.90
N VAL A 54 16.09 7.71 -12.86
CA VAL A 54 15.12 8.20 -11.87
C VAL A 54 14.97 9.70 -11.97
N ILE A 55 13.73 10.14 -12.12
CA ILE A 55 13.33 11.54 -12.07
C ILE A 55 12.59 11.78 -10.76
N VAL A 56 13.02 12.78 -9.99
CA VAL A 56 12.35 13.20 -8.76
C VAL A 56 11.44 14.38 -9.08
N ALA A 57 10.14 14.15 -9.06
CA ALA A 57 9.14 15.21 -9.21
C ALA A 57 9.05 16.04 -7.93
N GLU A 58 9.07 17.37 -8.04
CA GLU A 58 8.99 18.29 -6.91
C GLU A 58 7.58 18.36 -6.32
N ASP A 59 6.59 18.32 -7.19
CA ASP A 59 5.16 18.39 -6.89
C ASP A 59 4.35 17.64 -7.96
N LYS A 60 3.05 17.58 -7.79
CA LYS A 60 2.15 16.89 -8.73
C LYS A 60 2.01 17.65 -10.06
N GLU A 61 2.21 18.95 -10.06
CA GLU A 61 2.16 19.83 -11.24
C GLU A 61 3.32 19.54 -12.20
N SER A 62 4.45 19.06 -11.68
CA SER A 62 5.62 18.64 -12.47
C SER A 62 5.39 17.38 -13.31
N LEU A 63 4.37 16.58 -13.01
CA LEU A 63 4.16 15.27 -13.62
C LEU A 63 3.78 15.37 -15.10
N GLU A 64 2.93 16.32 -15.48
CA GLU A 64 2.49 16.46 -16.86
C GLU A 64 3.66 16.85 -17.79
N PRO A 65 4.48 17.90 -17.51
CA PRO A 65 5.64 18.20 -18.33
C PRO A 65 6.68 17.08 -18.35
N ILE A 66 6.90 16.35 -17.24
CA ILE A 66 7.77 15.17 -17.22
C ILE A 66 7.23 14.10 -18.18
N PHE A 67 5.95 13.76 -18.09
CA PHE A 67 5.34 12.73 -18.95
C PHE A 67 5.41 13.14 -20.42
N ARG A 68 5.14 14.40 -20.75
CA ARG A 68 5.27 14.90 -22.13
C ARG A 68 6.70 14.80 -22.68
N SER A 69 7.70 15.15 -21.87
CA SER A 69 9.10 15.09 -22.32
C SER A 69 9.57 13.65 -22.58
N LEU A 70 9.05 12.69 -21.79
CA LEU A 70 9.37 11.27 -21.90
C LEU A 70 8.54 10.54 -22.98
N ASN A 71 7.40 11.11 -23.37
CA ASN A 71 6.47 10.58 -24.37
C ASN A 71 6.23 9.07 -24.27
N PRO A 72 5.73 8.56 -23.13
CA PRO A 72 5.56 7.12 -22.90
C PRO A 72 4.30 6.58 -23.57
N ASP A 73 4.32 5.32 -23.99
CA ASP A 73 3.10 4.63 -24.41
C ASP A 73 2.19 4.32 -23.25
N ILE A 74 2.76 3.96 -22.09
CA ILE A 74 2.01 3.60 -20.88
C ILE A 74 2.69 4.14 -19.64
N ALA A 75 1.89 4.58 -18.64
CA ALA A 75 2.36 4.83 -17.28
C ALA A 75 1.92 3.70 -16.35
N VAL A 76 2.86 3.18 -15.54
CA VAL A 76 2.61 2.15 -14.54
C VAL A 76 2.83 2.74 -13.16
N SER A 77 1.79 2.82 -12.36
CA SER A 77 1.84 3.35 -11.01
C SER A 77 1.88 2.23 -9.97
N TRP A 78 2.72 2.43 -8.94
CA TRP A 78 2.85 1.53 -7.80
C TRP A 78 3.08 2.33 -6.52
N ALA A 79 2.07 2.40 -5.66
CA ALA A 79 2.13 3.13 -4.40
C ALA A 79 2.64 4.59 -4.55
N PHE A 80 2.24 5.29 -5.60
CA PHE A 80 2.63 6.69 -5.79
C PHE A 80 1.87 7.59 -4.82
N PRO A 81 2.53 8.53 -4.11
CA PRO A 81 1.92 9.21 -2.98
C PRO A 81 0.97 10.34 -3.36
N TRP A 82 0.95 10.75 -4.63
CA TRP A 82 0.11 11.86 -5.10
C TRP A 82 -0.96 11.37 -6.07
N ARG A 83 -2.08 12.09 -6.07
CA ARG A 83 -3.02 12.00 -7.18
C ARG A 83 -2.36 12.53 -8.44
N ILE A 84 -2.24 11.68 -9.46
CA ILE A 84 -1.70 12.10 -10.75
C ILE A 84 -2.73 12.97 -11.45
N PRO A 85 -2.38 14.21 -11.90
CA PRO A 85 -3.30 15.10 -12.58
C PRO A 85 -3.88 14.49 -13.86
N ALA A 86 -5.12 14.84 -14.19
CA ALA A 86 -5.79 14.29 -15.36
C ALA A 86 -5.03 14.62 -16.67
N GLU A 87 -4.35 15.76 -16.71
CA GLU A 87 -3.51 16.20 -17.83
C GLU A 87 -2.33 15.23 -18.03
N ALA A 88 -1.67 14.80 -16.95
CA ALA A 88 -0.59 13.83 -17.00
C ALA A 88 -1.10 12.42 -17.39
N LEU A 89 -2.27 12.03 -16.89
CA LEU A 89 -2.89 10.73 -17.23
C LEU A 89 -3.27 10.61 -18.72
N ARG A 90 -3.47 11.73 -19.43
CA ARG A 90 -3.78 11.75 -20.87
C ARG A 90 -2.56 11.65 -21.78
N VAL A 91 -1.35 11.83 -21.25
CA VAL A 91 -0.13 11.82 -22.06
C VAL A 91 0.19 10.43 -22.61
N PRO A 92 0.17 9.35 -21.81
CA PRO A 92 0.45 8.01 -22.32
C PRO A 92 -0.62 7.54 -23.30
N THR A 93 -0.21 7.12 -24.51
CA THR A 93 -1.15 6.73 -25.59
C THR A 93 -2.01 5.51 -25.25
N LEU A 94 -1.50 4.59 -24.43
CA LEU A 94 -2.22 3.42 -23.89
C LEU A 94 -2.79 3.66 -22.50
N GLY A 95 -2.68 4.91 -22.00
CA GLY A 95 -3.17 5.31 -20.70
C GLY A 95 -2.26 4.94 -19.55
N ALA A 96 -2.81 5.03 -18.35
CA ALA A 96 -2.12 4.73 -17.10
C ALA A 96 -2.81 3.58 -16.34
N ILE A 97 -2.01 2.73 -15.71
CA ILE A 97 -2.48 1.65 -14.85
C ILE A 97 -1.88 1.77 -13.46
N ASN A 98 -2.62 1.32 -12.45
CA ASN A 98 -2.16 1.33 -11.06
C ASN A 98 -2.33 -0.04 -10.42
N PHE A 99 -1.35 -0.41 -9.60
CA PHE A 99 -1.47 -1.53 -8.68
C PHE A 99 -2.01 -1.05 -7.35
N HIS A 100 -3.15 -1.61 -6.96
CA HIS A 100 -3.80 -1.29 -5.69
C HIS A 100 -3.96 -2.56 -4.84
N PRO A 101 -3.42 -2.61 -3.60
CA PRO A 101 -3.45 -3.81 -2.78
C PRO A 101 -4.77 -3.96 -2.03
N SER A 102 -5.89 -3.98 -2.77
CA SER A 102 -7.21 -4.37 -2.30
C SER A 102 -7.99 -5.10 -3.38
N MET A 103 -9.07 -5.77 -2.98
CA MET A 103 -10.08 -6.30 -3.90
C MET A 103 -11.06 -5.18 -4.26
N LEU A 104 -10.67 -4.31 -5.22
CA LEU A 104 -11.55 -3.23 -5.68
C LEU A 104 -12.92 -3.78 -6.11
N PRO A 105 -14.01 -3.08 -5.76
CA PRO A 105 -14.11 -1.69 -5.29
C PRO A 105 -13.94 -1.48 -3.78
N ARG A 106 -13.57 -2.51 -3.00
CA ARG A 106 -13.32 -2.35 -1.56
C ARG A 106 -12.00 -1.65 -1.29
N HIS A 107 -11.97 -0.86 -0.22
CA HIS A 107 -10.76 -0.21 0.31
C HIS A 107 -10.01 0.66 -0.71
N ARG A 108 -10.72 1.52 -1.43
CA ARG A 108 -10.11 2.59 -2.24
C ARG A 108 -9.37 3.57 -1.35
N GLY A 109 -8.20 4.05 -1.76
CA GLY A 109 -7.44 5.06 -1.02
C GLY A 109 -6.10 4.58 -0.47
N PRO A 110 -5.47 5.34 0.47
CA PRO A 110 -4.05 5.18 0.78
C PRO A 110 -3.69 4.00 1.69
N ASN A 111 -4.64 3.40 2.42
CA ASN A 111 -4.35 2.39 3.45
C ASN A 111 -5.07 1.04 3.26
N PRO A 112 -5.16 0.48 2.06
CA PRO A 112 -6.00 -0.70 1.81
C PRO A 112 -5.63 -1.91 2.68
N LEU A 113 -4.34 -2.21 2.86
CA LEU A 113 -3.90 -3.35 3.69
C LEU A 113 -4.28 -3.17 5.17
N ALA A 114 -4.11 -1.95 5.70
CA ALA A 114 -4.49 -1.66 7.08
C ALA A 114 -6.00 -1.81 7.29
N TRP A 115 -6.80 -1.33 6.32
CA TRP A 115 -8.25 -1.46 6.40
C TRP A 115 -8.73 -2.89 6.21
N THR A 116 -8.07 -3.70 5.40
CA THR A 116 -8.33 -5.15 5.30
C THR A 116 -8.24 -5.81 6.68
N ILE A 117 -7.20 -5.49 7.48
CA ILE A 117 -7.06 -6.02 8.84
C ILE A 117 -8.10 -5.39 9.77
N ARG A 118 -8.26 -4.06 9.75
CA ARG A 118 -9.21 -3.33 10.61
C ARG A 118 -10.64 -3.83 10.48
N THR A 119 -11.06 -4.19 9.27
CA THR A 119 -12.42 -4.69 9.00
C THR A 119 -12.58 -6.20 9.20
N GLY A 120 -11.49 -6.92 9.53
CA GLY A 120 -11.51 -8.36 9.76
C GLY A 120 -11.70 -9.17 8.47
N ASP A 121 -11.30 -8.63 7.33
CA ASP A 121 -11.37 -9.34 6.06
C ASP A 121 -10.44 -10.59 6.11
N GLU A 122 -10.90 -11.71 5.58
CA GLU A 122 -10.12 -12.96 5.56
C GLU A 122 -9.08 -13.01 4.45
N GLN A 123 -9.16 -12.09 3.48
CA GLN A 123 -8.30 -12.06 2.30
C GLN A 123 -7.75 -10.66 2.05
N TYR A 124 -6.44 -10.55 1.78
CA TYR A 124 -5.91 -9.39 1.08
C TYR A 124 -6.32 -9.47 -0.39
N GLY A 125 -6.84 -8.37 -0.91
CA GLY A 125 -7.07 -8.22 -2.34
C GLY A 125 -5.87 -7.61 -3.05
N LEU A 126 -5.79 -7.84 -4.36
CA LEU A 126 -4.83 -7.21 -5.26
C LEU A 126 -5.55 -6.90 -6.57
N SER A 127 -5.45 -5.65 -7.01
CA SER A 127 -6.05 -5.20 -8.26
C SER A 127 -5.06 -4.44 -9.11
N TRP A 128 -4.95 -4.81 -10.38
CA TRP A 128 -4.47 -3.93 -11.41
C TRP A 128 -5.67 -3.27 -12.09
N HIS A 129 -5.67 -1.95 -12.17
CA HIS A 129 -6.78 -1.21 -12.75
C HIS A 129 -6.29 -0.05 -13.62
N ARG A 130 -7.12 0.42 -14.55
CA ARG A 130 -6.92 1.67 -15.26
C ARG A 130 -6.98 2.83 -14.27
N MET A 131 -6.13 3.82 -14.43
CA MET A 131 -6.26 5.04 -13.65
C MET A 131 -7.36 5.92 -14.21
N ALA A 132 -8.13 6.54 -13.34
CA ALA A 132 -9.21 7.46 -13.65
C ALA A 132 -9.07 8.76 -12.85
N ALA A 133 -9.98 9.70 -13.07
CA ALA A 133 -9.97 10.99 -12.38
C ALA A 133 -10.16 10.84 -10.86
N ASP A 134 -10.99 9.88 -10.43
CA ASP A 134 -11.20 9.59 -9.02
C ASP A 134 -10.28 8.45 -8.56
N PHE A 135 -9.87 8.50 -7.28
CA PHE A 135 -8.96 7.51 -6.71
C PHE A 135 -9.54 6.10 -6.86
N ASP A 136 -8.69 5.21 -7.39
CA ASP A 136 -8.89 3.76 -7.48
C ASP A 136 -10.23 3.33 -8.08
N SER A 137 -10.88 4.20 -8.91
CA SER A 137 -12.21 3.98 -9.47
C SER A 137 -12.21 3.39 -10.89
N GLY A 138 -11.06 3.33 -11.55
CA GLY A 138 -10.97 2.90 -12.95
C GLY A 138 -11.21 1.40 -13.13
N ALA A 139 -11.42 1.01 -14.39
CA ALA A 139 -11.77 -0.37 -14.76
C ALA A 139 -10.68 -1.39 -14.37
N ILE A 140 -11.09 -2.55 -13.90
CA ILE A 140 -10.22 -3.64 -13.45
C ILE A 140 -9.60 -4.37 -14.64
N LEU A 141 -8.30 -4.55 -14.61
CA LEU A 141 -7.56 -5.33 -15.60
C LEU A 141 -7.23 -6.75 -15.10
N ALA A 142 -6.94 -6.88 -13.82
CA ALA A 142 -6.72 -8.18 -13.18
C ALA A 142 -6.91 -8.07 -11.67
N GLN A 143 -7.40 -9.13 -11.06
CA GLN A 143 -7.53 -9.23 -9.60
C GLN A 143 -7.03 -10.57 -9.09
N ARG A 144 -6.59 -10.57 -7.86
CA ARG A 144 -6.19 -11.75 -7.10
C ARG A 144 -6.38 -11.51 -5.61
N SER A 145 -6.58 -12.58 -4.84
CA SER A 145 -6.56 -12.54 -3.37
C SER A 145 -5.51 -13.47 -2.78
N THR A 146 -5.19 -13.25 -1.52
CA THR A 146 -4.33 -14.11 -0.70
C THR A 146 -4.78 -14.05 0.76
N PRO A 147 -4.74 -15.15 1.53
CA PRO A 147 -5.22 -15.17 2.90
C PRO A 147 -4.54 -14.14 3.80
N VAL A 148 -5.31 -13.57 4.73
CA VAL A 148 -4.82 -12.83 5.89
C VAL A 148 -4.49 -13.84 6.98
N LEU A 149 -3.22 -13.96 7.35
CA LEU A 149 -2.81 -14.80 8.47
C LEU A 149 -2.90 -14.02 9.78
N VAL A 150 -3.15 -14.73 10.89
CA VAL A 150 -3.39 -14.12 12.22
C VAL A 150 -2.21 -13.26 12.67
N GLU A 151 -0.98 -13.71 12.42
CA GLU A 151 0.23 -13.02 12.85
C GLU A 151 0.92 -12.25 11.71
N ASP A 152 0.23 -12.03 10.57
CA ASP A 152 0.80 -11.27 9.45
C ASP A 152 1.28 -9.89 9.89
N THR A 153 2.53 -9.58 9.60
CA THR A 153 3.14 -8.26 9.77
C THR A 153 3.33 -7.55 8.44
N HIS A 154 3.50 -6.25 8.45
CA HIS A 154 3.81 -5.50 7.23
C HIS A 154 5.06 -6.04 6.51
N ALA A 155 6.09 -6.42 7.26
CA ALA A 155 7.34 -6.94 6.70
C ALA A 155 7.15 -8.25 5.91
N GLU A 156 6.17 -9.07 6.28
CA GLU A 156 5.86 -10.33 5.59
C GLU A 156 4.87 -10.13 4.45
N VAL A 157 3.87 -9.26 4.65
CA VAL A 157 2.79 -9.04 3.69
C VAL A 157 3.25 -8.22 2.50
N ALA A 158 3.99 -7.13 2.71
CA ALA A 158 4.36 -6.21 1.64
C ALA A 158 5.18 -6.89 0.51
N PRO A 159 6.23 -7.69 0.79
CA PRO A 159 6.94 -8.44 -0.26
C PRO A 159 6.06 -9.48 -0.96
N ARG A 160 5.16 -10.15 -0.21
CA ARG A 160 4.21 -11.14 -0.75
C ARG A 160 3.27 -10.50 -1.76
N ILE A 161 2.68 -9.35 -1.40
CA ILE A 161 1.77 -8.56 -2.24
C ILE A 161 2.51 -8.02 -3.48
N LEU A 162 3.69 -7.43 -3.30
CA LEU A 162 4.54 -6.95 -4.39
C LEU A 162 4.85 -8.09 -5.38
N GLY A 163 5.28 -9.25 -4.88
CA GLY A 163 5.59 -10.39 -5.72
C GLY A 163 4.37 -10.91 -6.51
N TYR A 164 3.17 -10.88 -5.95
CA TYR A 164 1.95 -11.21 -6.71
C TYR A 164 1.64 -10.17 -7.78
N GLY A 165 1.71 -8.88 -7.44
CA GLY A 165 1.47 -7.81 -8.41
C GLY A 165 2.39 -7.89 -9.61
N LEU A 166 3.70 -8.13 -9.40
CA LEU A 166 4.67 -8.29 -10.48
C LEU A 166 4.38 -9.52 -11.36
N ARG A 167 3.95 -10.65 -10.77
CA ARG A 167 3.57 -11.84 -11.55
C ARG A 167 2.33 -11.65 -12.40
N MET A 168 1.40 -10.80 -11.96
CA MET A 168 0.19 -10.45 -12.73
C MET A 168 0.50 -9.54 -13.93
N LEU A 169 1.61 -8.83 -13.90
CA LEU A 169 1.90 -7.72 -14.82
C LEU A 169 1.95 -8.15 -16.30
N ARG A 170 2.41 -9.39 -16.61
CA ARG A 170 2.38 -9.91 -18.00
C ARG A 170 0.96 -9.89 -18.56
N GLY A 171 0.02 -10.56 -17.89
CA GLY A 171 -1.37 -10.62 -18.38
C GLY A 171 -2.04 -9.24 -18.42
N VAL A 172 -1.65 -8.35 -17.51
CA VAL A 172 -2.13 -6.95 -17.51
C VAL A 172 -1.63 -6.22 -18.77
N PHE A 173 -0.35 -6.38 -19.14
CA PHE A 173 0.18 -5.78 -20.35
C PHE A 173 -0.45 -6.36 -21.62
N ASP A 174 -0.63 -7.68 -21.68
CA ASP A 174 -1.30 -8.31 -22.81
C ASP A 174 -2.67 -7.68 -23.08
N ARG A 175 -3.46 -7.45 -22.03
CA ARG A 175 -4.76 -6.77 -22.10
C ARG A 175 -4.64 -5.29 -22.51
N VAL A 176 -3.69 -4.56 -21.92
CA VAL A 176 -3.48 -3.14 -22.25
C VAL A 176 -3.06 -2.97 -23.71
N LEU A 177 -2.13 -3.80 -24.20
CA LEU A 177 -1.65 -3.78 -25.57
C LEU A 177 -2.71 -4.22 -26.57
N ALA A 178 -3.63 -5.10 -26.17
CA ALA A 178 -4.82 -5.47 -26.96
C ALA A 178 -5.89 -4.36 -27.00
N GLY A 179 -5.68 -3.25 -26.29
CA GLY A 179 -6.64 -2.13 -26.23
C GLY A 179 -7.86 -2.39 -25.33
N GLU A 180 -7.80 -3.40 -24.45
CA GLU A 180 -8.91 -3.69 -23.56
C GLU A 180 -9.15 -2.57 -22.56
N ALA A 181 -10.42 -2.19 -22.40
CA ALA A 181 -10.83 -1.17 -21.42
C ALA A 181 -10.72 -1.68 -19.97
N GLY A 182 -10.86 -2.99 -19.77
CA GLY A 182 -11.04 -3.62 -18.45
C GLY A 182 -12.50 -3.71 -18.04
N GLU A 183 -12.76 -4.38 -16.93
CA GLU A 183 -14.11 -4.54 -16.37
C GLU A 183 -14.46 -3.33 -15.49
N PRO A 184 -15.61 -2.64 -15.71
CA PRO A 184 -16.06 -1.59 -14.82
C PRO A 184 -16.18 -2.10 -13.38
N GLN A 185 -15.78 -1.30 -12.40
CA GLN A 185 -16.01 -1.65 -11.01
C GLN A 185 -17.50 -1.62 -10.67
N SER A 186 -17.93 -2.58 -9.83
CA SER A 186 -19.29 -2.56 -9.27
C SER A 186 -19.54 -1.27 -8.46
N ALA A 187 -20.75 -0.76 -8.51
CA ALA A 187 -21.21 0.28 -7.58
C ALA A 187 -21.50 -0.30 -6.17
N GLU A 188 -21.70 -1.61 -6.08
CA GLU A 188 -21.93 -2.30 -4.81
C GLU A 188 -20.59 -2.69 -4.15
N GLY A 189 -20.55 -2.63 -2.82
CA GLY A 189 -19.37 -3.00 -2.04
C GLY A 189 -18.24 -1.99 -2.07
N VAL A 190 -18.46 -0.78 -2.57
CA VAL A 190 -17.47 0.31 -2.51
C VAL A 190 -17.22 0.69 -1.06
N THR A 191 -15.98 0.63 -0.64
CA THR A 191 -15.51 1.15 0.65
C THR A 191 -14.22 1.95 0.47
N GLU A 192 -13.95 2.85 1.42
CA GLU A 192 -12.74 3.68 1.42
C GLU A 192 -11.76 3.21 2.49
N ALA A 193 -10.48 3.50 2.26
CA ALA A 193 -9.37 3.20 3.16
C ALA A 193 -8.56 4.48 3.48
N PRO A 194 -9.18 5.47 4.15
CA PRO A 194 -8.52 6.72 4.51
C PRO A 194 -7.41 6.51 5.55
N PRO A 195 -6.58 7.54 5.83
CA PRO A 195 -5.66 7.55 6.96
C PRO A 195 -6.40 7.30 8.28
N PHE A 196 -5.77 6.55 9.19
CA PHE A 196 -6.32 6.35 10.52
C PHE A 196 -6.32 7.67 11.32
N ARG A 197 -7.36 7.87 12.12
CA ARG A 197 -7.57 9.04 12.96
C ARG A 197 -7.49 8.67 14.44
N ASP A 198 -7.52 9.67 15.30
CA ASP A 198 -7.41 9.52 16.75
C ASP A 198 -8.51 8.64 17.35
N ASP A 199 -9.67 8.57 16.71
CA ASP A 199 -10.79 7.72 17.12
C ASP A 199 -10.46 6.22 17.10
N TYR A 200 -9.45 5.82 16.32
CA TYR A 200 -8.96 4.43 16.26
C TYR A 200 -7.62 4.24 17.01
N ALA A 201 -7.07 5.31 17.59
CA ALA A 201 -5.75 5.29 18.23
C ALA A 201 -5.76 4.76 19.67
N THR A 202 -6.93 4.63 20.33
CA THR A 202 -7.01 4.13 21.70
C THR A 202 -7.43 2.66 21.70
N VAL A 203 -6.67 1.84 22.41
CA VAL A 203 -7.00 0.42 22.65
C VAL A 203 -8.02 0.32 23.77
N ASP A 204 -9.13 -0.32 23.48
CA ASP A 204 -10.14 -0.71 24.48
C ASP A 204 -9.99 -2.22 24.78
N TRP A 205 -9.39 -2.54 25.90
CA TRP A 205 -9.19 -3.92 26.35
C TRP A 205 -10.48 -4.69 26.60
N SER A 206 -11.62 -4.02 26.74
CA SER A 206 -12.92 -4.69 26.88
C SER A 206 -13.45 -5.32 25.58
N GLN A 207 -12.84 -4.97 24.45
CA GLN A 207 -13.16 -5.58 23.16
C GLN A 207 -12.65 -7.03 23.08
N PRO A 208 -13.16 -7.87 22.14
CA PRO A 208 -12.62 -9.19 21.90
C PRO A 208 -11.10 -9.18 21.61
N ALA A 209 -10.37 -10.14 22.15
CA ALA A 209 -8.91 -10.25 22.02
C ALA A 209 -8.45 -10.15 20.54
N ARG A 210 -9.21 -10.80 19.63
CA ARG A 210 -8.94 -10.71 18.19
C ARG A 210 -9.10 -9.30 17.64
N ALA A 211 -10.10 -8.55 18.04
CA ALA A 211 -10.33 -7.19 17.59
C ALA A 211 -9.21 -6.26 18.05
N VAL A 212 -8.75 -6.39 19.28
CA VAL A 212 -7.60 -5.65 19.83
C VAL A 212 -6.31 -6.01 19.09
N HIS A 213 -6.07 -7.31 18.87
CA HIS A 213 -4.92 -7.77 18.10
C HIS A 213 -4.91 -7.20 16.69
N ASP A 214 -6.04 -7.24 15.99
CA ASP A 214 -6.17 -6.70 14.65
C ASP A 214 -6.04 -5.16 14.64
N GLN A 215 -6.51 -4.46 15.68
CA GLN A 215 -6.27 -3.04 15.85
C GLN A 215 -4.76 -2.74 15.90
N VAL A 216 -4.02 -3.40 16.79
CA VAL A 216 -2.57 -3.18 16.93
C VAL A 216 -1.84 -3.49 15.62
N ARG A 217 -2.13 -4.61 14.98
CA ARG A 217 -1.52 -4.99 13.71
C ARG A 217 -1.79 -3.98 12.60
N ALA A 218 -3.04 -3.51 12.48
CA ALA A 218 -3.44 -2.58 11.42
C ALA A 218 -2.59 -1.30 11.43
N TRP A 219 -2.18 -0.83 12.61
CA TRP A 219 -1.31 0.34 12.75
C TRP A 219 0.09 0.14 12.16
N THR A 220 0.58 -1.08 12.04
CA THR A 220 1.89 -1.35 11.41
C THR A 220 1.88 -1.12 9.90
N PHE A 221 0.70 -1.06 9.28
CA PHE A 221 0.51 -0.90 7.83
C PHE A 221 0.26 0.55 7.40
N VAL A 222 0.17 1.51 8.33
CA VAL A 222 -0.18 2.91 7.99
C VAL A 222 1.00 3.88 7.97
N ALA A 223 2.22 3.38 8.08
CA ALA A 223 3.41 4.23 8.08
C ALA A 223 3.48 5.10 6.82
N GLY A 224 3.64 6.41 7.02
CA GLY A 224 3.80 7.38 5.93
C GLY A 224 2.55 7.73 5.13
N THR A 225 1.37 7.34 5.60
CA THR A 225 0.10 7.57 4.90
C THR A 225 -0.68 8.79 5.43
N GLY A 226 -0.11 9.56 6.34
CA GLY A 226 -0.79 10.69 7.00
C GLY A 226 -1.76 10.27 8.08
N SER A 227 -1.67 9.02 8.56
CA SER A 227 -2.41 8.55 9.73
C SER A 227 -1.93 9.24 11.01
N ALA A 228 -2.81 9.34 12.01
CA ALA A 228 -2.48 9.74 13.37
C ALA A 228 -1.44 8.79 13.99
N GLU A 229 -0.99 9.09 15.20
CA GLU A 229 -0.17 8.16 15.98
C GLU A 229 -1.05 7.20 16.77
N GLY A 230 -0.57 5.96 16.96
CA GLY A 230 -1.26 4.92 17.74
C GLY A 230 -0.67 3.53 17.46
N PRO A 231 -1.28 2.49 18.02
CA PRO A 231 -2.35 2.51 18.99
C PRO A 231 -1.80 2.70 20.43
N PHE A 232 -2.55 3.36 21.28
CA PHE A 232 -2.21 3.60 22.69
C PHE A 232 -3.12 2.79 23.59
N GLY A 233 -2.55 2.17 24.63
CA GLY A 233 -3.27 1.46 25.67
C GLY A 233 -2.76 1.81 27.06
N GLU A 234 -3.51 1.43 28.09
CA GLU A 234 -3.07 1.54 29.47
C GLU A 234 -2.62 0.17 29.98
N LEU A 235 -1.36 0.05 30.42
CA LEU A 235 -0.77 -1.15 30.99
C LEU A 235 -0.12 -0.84 32.33
N GLY A 236 -0.53 -1.54 33.38
CA GLY A 236 0.00 -1.34 34.72
C GLY A 236 -0.12 0.10 35.22
N GLY A 237 -1.18 0.80 34.85
CA GLY A 237 -1.43 2.20 35.21
C GLY A 237 -0.58 3.21 34.44
N ARG A 238 0.02 2.82 33.33
CA ARG A 238 0.81 3.70 32.46
C ARG A 238 0.27 3.66 31.04
N ARG A 239 0.21 4.83 30.39
CA ARG A 239 -0.09 4.93 28.97
C ARG A 239 1.13 4.50 28.16
N VAL A 240 0.93 3.58 27.23
CA VAL A 240 1.96 3.07 26.34
C VAL A 240 1.45 3.01 24.92
N LYS A 241 2.35 3.13 23.96
CA LYS A 241 2.09 2.77 22.56
C LYS A 241 2.29 1.27 22.44
N VAL A 242 1.27 0.55 22.01
CA VAL A 242 1.29 -0.91 21.85
C VAL A 242 1.81 -1.23 20.45
N LEU A 243 2.96 -1.87 20.36
CA LEU A 243 3.62 -2.14 19.08
C LEU A 243 3.32 -3.51 18.53
N ARG A 244 3.21 -4.51 19.42
CA ARG A 244 3.00 -5.90 19.02
C ARG A 244 2.22 -6.69 20.07
N THR A 245 1.30 -7.50 19.57
CA THR A 245 0.51 -8.43 20.41
C THR A 245 0.48 -9.81 19.75
N THR A 246 0.03 -10.81 20.49
CA THR A 246 -0.29 -12.15 19.98
C THR A 246 -1.48 -12.75 20.74
N LEU A 247 -2.23 -13.61 20.06
CA LEU A 247 -3.34 -14.38 20.65
C LEU A 247 -2.88 -15.67 21.31
N THR A 248 -1.65 -16.08 21.04
CA THR A 248 -1.05 -17.32 21.57
C THR A 248 -0.10 -16.96 22.70
N GLU A 249 -0.17 -17.71 23.83
CA GLU A 249 0.76 -17.51 24.94
C GLU A 249 2.21 -17.69 24.46
N PRO A 250 3.05 -16.65 24.59
CA PRO A 250 4.43 -16.73 24.14
C PRO A 250 5.25 -17.63 25.09
N ALA A 251 6.21 -18.35 24.55
CA ALA A 251 7.10 -19.22 25.34
C ALA A 251 7.93 -18.44 26.36
N THR A 252 8.22 -17.18 26.10
CA THR A 252 8.95 -16.26 27.00
C THR A 252 8.47 -14.83 26.79
N GLY A 253 8.44 -14.05 27.87
CA GLY A 253 8.08 -12.64 27.84
C GLY A 253 6.61 -12.39 27.59
N GLY A 254 6.28 -11.11 27.34
CA GLY A 254 4.90 -10.65 27.13
C GLY A 254 4.14 -10.33 28.42
N VAL A 255 3.25 -9.37 28.32
CA VAL A 255 2.32 -8.98 29.39
C VAL A 255 0.94 -9.50 29.00
N ARG A 256 0.37 -10.39 29.83
CA ARG A 256 -0.99 -10.88 29.63
C ARG A 256 -1.99 -9.77 29.97
N VAL A 257 -2.95 -9.56 29.09
CA VAL A 257 -4.11 -8.67 29.29
C VAL A 257 -5.37 -9.49 29.03
N ASP A 258 -6.32 -9.41 29.95
CA ASP A 258 -7.62 -10.04 29.77
C ASP A 258 -8.52 -9.11 28.96
N CYS A 259 -8.88 -9.54 27.76
CA CYS A 259 -9.81 -8.87 26.86
C CYS A 259 -11.25 -9.39 27.07
N GLY A 260 -12.22 -8.83 26.33
CA GLY A 260 -13.64 -9.14 26.51
C GLY A 260 -14.04 -10.60 26.37
N ASP A 261 -13.27 -11.40 25.62
CA ASP A 261 -13.56 -12.82 25.35
C ASP A 261 -12.40 -13.77 25.66
N GLY A 262 -11.27 -13.25 26.13
CA GLY A 262 -10.12 -14.09 26.47
C GLY A 262 -8.81 -13.30 26.57
N PRO A 263 -7.69 -14.00 26.80
CA PRO A 263 -6.41 -13.35 26.99
C PRO A 263 -5.79 -12.90 25.66
N LEU A 264 -5.04 -11.81 25.73
CA LEU A 264 -4.12 -11.30 24.74
C LEU A 264 -2.75 -11.07 25.40
N TRP A 265 -1.67 -11.28 24.68
CA TRP A 265 -0.33 -10.97 25.16
C TRP A 265 0.25 -9.80 24.42
N VAL A 266 0.65 -8.76 25.16
CA VAL A 266 1.39 -7.61 24.65
C VAL A 266 2.87 -7.97 24.67
N LEU A 267 3.49 -7.99 23.50
CA LEU A 267 4.88 -8.42 23.33
C LEU A 267 5.86 -7.27 23.32
N ASP A 268 5.41 -6.07 22.86
CA ASP A 268 6.29 -4.92 22.70
C ASP A 268 5.52 -3.62 22.85
N THR A 269 6.15 -2.63 23.50
CA THR A 269 5.58 -1.31 23.77
C THR A 269 6.63 -0.23 23.79
N GLU A 270 6.21 1.01 23.51
CA GLU A 270 6.98 2.24 23.76
C GLU A 270 6.26 3.11 24.78
N PRO A 271 6.98 3.90 25.63
CA PRO A 271 6.35 4.92 26.43
C PRO A 271 5.52 5.86 25.55
N ALA A 272 4.32 6.21 25.99
CA ALA A 272 3.53 7.27 25.39
C ALA A 272 3.59 8.47 26.33
N ASP A 273 4.22 9.55 25.88
CA ASP A 273 4.32 10.81 26.60
C ASP A 273 2.96 11.52 26.73
#